data_a68360ddff6924bdc40cde2b88a76532
#
_entry.id   a68360ddff6924bdc40cde2b88a76532
#
_cell.length_a   1.000
_cell.length_b   1.000
_cell.length_c   1.000
_cell.angle_alpha   90.00
_cell.angle_beta   90.00
_cell.angle_gamma   90.00
#
_symmetry.space_group_name_H-M   'P 1'
#
loop_
_entity.id
_entity.type
_entity.pdbx_description
1 polymer ?
#
loop_
_entity_poly.entity_id
_entity_poly.type
_entity_poly.pdbx_seq_one_letter_code
_entity_poly.pdbx_strand_id
1 'polypeptide(L)'
;GAVMNIVLGFILMMITLMPNSQFASTTISKFHENATTSASLKVGDEIVSINGYRVYTSQDLSFSLVTANQNSDGEFAPEIVVRRNGETVNLGNVKFGSREVDGKKAIVLDFYVAPIQNNFWNLIAETGKGVVSTVRLVWASLFGLITGRFGFNELAGPIGMTSAISQVASAGLQSSFGDAVMNIVSVMMMITVNLGVVNLLPLPALDGGRLVFLIVELIRRKPVPAKYEGWVHAIGMIVLLAFMALISFSDILRLFTGTGLGG
;
A
#
# COMPACT_ATOMS: atom_id res chain seq x y z
N GLY A 1 14.95 12.61 9.48
CA GLY A 1 14.79 11.31 8.85
C GLY A 1 13.39 11.05 8.36
N ALA A 2 12.59 10.30 9.11
CA ALA A 2 11.27 9.80 8.69
C ALA A 2 10.31 10.89 8.20
N VAL A 3 10.19 12.02 8.90
CA VAL A 3 9.32 13.14 8.51
C VAL A 3 9.71 13.70 7.14
N MET A 4 11.01 13.86 6.87
CA MET A 4 11.47 14.35 5.57
C MET A 4 11.15 13.38 4.43
N ASN A 5 11.20 12.08 4.69
CA ASN A 5 10.78 11.07 3.72
C ASN A 5 9.28 11.18 3.40
N ILE A 6 8.43 11.40 4.41
CA ILE A 6 6.98 11.61 4.18
C ILE A 6 6.74 12.91 3.38
N VAL A 7 7.45 14.00 3.70
CA VAL A 7 7.36 15.27 2.95
C VAL A 7 7.82 15.09 1.51
N LEU A 8 8.95 14.42 1.30
CA LEU A 8 9.43 14.10 -0.06
C LEU A 8 8.45 13.19 -0.80
N GLY A 9 7.90 12.19 -0.12
CA GLY A 9 6.86 11.33 -0.66
C GLY A 9 5.61 12.10 -1.11
N PHE A 10 5.19 13.10 -0.33
CA PHE A 10 4.09 14.01 -0.71
C PHE A 10 4.41 14.79 -2.00
N ILE A 11 5.63 15.36 -2.08
CA ILE A 11 6.05 16.10 -3.28
C ILE A 11 6.09 15.18 -4.51
N LEU A 12 6.69 14.00 -4.39
CA LEU A 12 6.77 13.03 -5.49
C LEU A 12 5.37 12.56 -5.92
N MET A 13 4.47 12.27 -4.97
CA MET A 13 3.09 11.91 -5.28
C MET A 13 2.36 13.06 -6.00
N MET A 14 2.55 14.30 -5.58
CA MET A 14 1.98 15.46 -6.28
C MET A 14 2.47 15.55 -7.71
N ILE A 15 3.77 15.32 -7.96
CA ILE A 15 4.35 15.28 -9.30
C ILE A 15 3.70 14.18 -10.16
N THR A 16 3.48 12.98 -9.61
CA THR A 16 2.87 11.86 -10.33
C THR A 16 1.39 12.07 -10.64
N LEU A 17 0.68 12.81 -9.79
CA LEU A 17 -0.75 13.11 -9.98
C LEU A 17 -1.00 14.31 -10.89
N MET A 18 -0.04 15.25 -10.99
CA MET A 18 -0.19 16.49 -11.73
C MET A 18 -0.56 16.33 -13.22
N PRO A 19 -0.01 15.37 -13.99
CA PRO A 19 -0.34 15.19 -15.39
C PRO A 19 -1.74 14.60 -15.65
N ASN A 20 -2.35 14.00 -14.63
CA ASN A 20 -3.66 13.36 -14.81
C ASN A 20 -4.75 14.42 -14.98
N SER A 21 -5.61 14.26 -15.97
CA SER A 21 -6.76 15.16 -16.16
C SER A 21 -7.84 14.97 -15.10
N GLN A 22 -7.91 13.78 -14.49
CA GLN A 22 -8.91 13.39 -13.50
C GLN A 22 -8.33 12.35 -12.55
N PHE A 23 -8.88 12.27 -11.33
CA PHE A 23 -8.57 11.24 -10.33
C PHE A 23 -9.75 10.29 -10.18
N ALA A 24 -9.49 9.04 -9.81
CA ALA A 24 -10.52 8.06 -9.51
C ALA A 24 -11.02 8.25 -8.07
N SER A 25 -12.33 8.48 -7.89
CA SER A 25 -12.97 8.53 -6.58
C SER A 25 -13.25 7.11 -6.04
N THR A 26 -13.96 7.05 -4.92
CA THR A 26 -14.52 5.82 -4.35
C THR A 26 -16.03 5.71 -4.56
N THR A 27 -16.61 6.62 -5.35
CA THR A 27 -18.06 6.68 -5.63
C THR A 27 -18.37 5.92 -6.91
N ILE A 28 -19.34 5.04 -6.88
CA ILE A 28 -19.78 4.25 -8.05
C ILE A 28 -20.50 5.14 -9.04
N SER A 29 -20.04 5.16 -10.29
CA SER A 29 -20.65 5.94 -11.38
C SER A 29 -21.47 5.10 -12.33
N LYS A 30 -21.06 3.87 -12.61
CA LYS A 30 -21.69 2.97 -13.57
C LYS A 30 -21.30 1.53 -13.29
N PHE A 31 -22.18 0.59 -13.57
CA PHE A 31 -21.89 -0.84 -13.57
C PHE A 31 -21.54 -1.36 -14.97
N HIS A 32 -20.76 -2.42 -15.03
CA HIS A 32 -20.59 -3.22 -16.24
C HIS A 32 -21.89 -3.96 -16.57
N GLU A 33 -22.03 -4.42 -17.80
CA GLU A 33 -23.13 -5.30 -18.18
C GLU A 33 -23.06 -6.61 -17.35
N ASN A 34 -24.18 -7.02 -16.76
CA ASN A 34 -24.29 -8.18 -15.89
C ASN A 34 -23.42 -8.13 -14.62
N ALA A 35 -23.21 -6.94 -14.07
CA ALA A 35 -22.47 -6.77 -12.82
C ALA A 35 -23.15 -7.50 -11.66
N THR A 36 -22.41 -8.40 -11.00
CA THR A 36 -22.88 -9.15 -9.82
C THR A 36 -23.13 -8.21 -8.65
N THR A 37 -22.28 -7.19 -8.48
CA THR A 37 -22.35 -6.25 -7.36
C THR A 37 -23.56 -5.32 -7.43
N SER A 38 -24.19 -5.15 -8.62
CA SER A 38 -25.36 -4.28 -8.82
C SER A 38 -26.61 -4.76 -8.04
N ALA A 39 -26.63 -6.00 -7.56
CA ALA A 39 -27.68 -6.51 -6.68
C ALA A 39 -27.71 -5.80 -5.31
N SER A 40 -26.57 -5.33 -4.82
CA SER A 40 -26.43 -4.73 -3.48
C SER A 40 -25.96 -3.27 -3.53
N LEU A 41 -25.03 -2.96 -4.42
CA LEU A 41 -24.48 -1.62 -4.64
C LEU A 41 -25.37 -0.82 -5.62
N LYS A 42 -25.35 0.50 -5.50
CA LYS A 42 -26.09 1.43 -6.37
C LYS A 42 -25.16 2.50 -6.92
N VAL A 43 -25.52 3.05 -8.09
CA VAL A 43 -24.89 4.25 -8.62
C VAL A 43 -25.06 5.40 -7.61
N GLY A 44 -23.97 6.12 -7.32
CA GLY A 44 -23.90 7.16 -6.31
C GLY A 44 -23.45 6.68 -4.92
N ASP A 45 -23.32 5.38 -4.68
CA ASP A 45 -22.74 4.87 -3.44
C ASP A 45 -21.26 5.24 -3.37
N GLU A 46 -20.84 5.87 -2.29
CA GLU A 46 -19.43 6.08 -1.96
C GLU A 46 -18.97 4.93 -1.05
N ILE A 47 -18.01 4.13 -1.49
CA ILE A 47 -17.46 3.03 -0.70
C ILE A 47 -16.60 3.60 0.41
N VAL A 48 -16.98 3.35 1.67
CA VAL A 48 -16.34 3.91 2.87
C VAL A 48 -15.43 2.88 3.55
N SER A 49 -15.83 1.60 3.57
CA SER A 49 -14.97 0.53 4.08
C SER A 49 -15.27 -0.82 3.45
N ILE A 50 -14.27 -1.69 3.42
CA ILE A 50 -14.34 -3.08 2.96
C ILE A 50 -13.68 -3.96 4.02
N ASN A 51 -14.40 -4.95 4.55
CA ASN A 51 -13.94 -5.82 5.66
C ASN A 51 -13.34 -5.02 6.83
N GLY A 52 -13.97 -3.89 7.19
CA GLY A 52 -13.50 -2.99 8.24
C GLY A 52 -12.31 -2.11 7.85
N TYR A 53 -11.66 -2.33 6.70
CA TYR A 53 -10.61 -1.46 6.20
C TYR A 53 -11.21 -0.21 5.54
N ARG A 54 -10.85 0.96 6.04
CA ARG A 54 -11.38 2.24 5.57
C ARG A 54 -10.83 2.59 4.20
N VAL A 55 -11.69 3.01 3.28
CA VAL A 55 -11.36 3.35 1.89
C VAL A 55 -11.41 4.86 1.73
N TYR A 56 -10.30 5.48 1.37
CA TYR A 56 -10.17 6.92 1.10
C TYR A 56 -9.83 7.21 -0.36
N THR A 57 -9.19 6.24 -1.02
CA THR A 57 -8.70 6.37 -2.39
C THR A 57 -9.05 5.12 -3.19
N SER A 58 -8.98 5.23 -4.51
CA SER A 58 -9.09 4.06 -5.41
C SER A 58 -8.00 3.00 -5.15
N GLN A 59 -6.84 3.42 -4.61
CA GLN A 59 -5.78 2.51 -4.20
C GLN A 59 -6.19 1.66 -2.99
N ASP A 60 -6.83 2.28 -1.96
CA ASP A 60 -7.40 1.53 -0.82
C ASP A 60 -8.47 0.55 -1.28
N LEU A 61 -9.34 0.98 -2.23
CA LEU A 61 -10.37 0.15 -2.82
C LEU A 61 -9.76 -1.09 -3.47
N SER A 62 -8.79 -0.90 -4.35
CA SER A 62 -8.10 -2.00 -5.04
C SER A 62 -7.40 -2.94 -4.06
N PHE A 63 -6.67 -2.40 -3.10
CA PHE A 63 -5.98 -3.19 -2.07
C PHE A 63 -6.96 -4.05 -1.26
N SER A 64 -8.04 -3.45 -0.79
CA SER A 64 -9.04 -4.15 0.04
C SER A 64 -9.73 -5.28 -0.72
N LEU A 65 -9.96 -5.11 -2.02
CA LEU A 65 -10.57 -6.15 -2.87
C LEU A 65 -9.56 -7.25 -3.21
N VAL A 66 -8.31 -6.91 -3.56
CA VAL A 66 -7.26 -7.89 -3.87
C VAL A 66 -6.93 -8.76 -2.65
N THR A 67 -6.97 -8.17 -1.45
CA THR A 67 -6.71 -8.89 -0.20
C THR A 67 -7.95 -9.53 0.44
N ALA A 68 -9.12 -9.42 -0.19
CA ALA A 68 -10.34 -10.08 0.29
C ALA A 68 -10.21 -11.60 0.16
N ASN A 69 -10.48 -12.30 1.25
CA ASN A 69 -10.48 -13.75 1.27
C ASN A 69 -11.79 -14.30 0.69
N GLN A 70 -11.71 -15.52 0.13
CA GLN A 70 -12.91 -16.29 -0.20
C GLN A 70 -13.61 -16.75 1.10
N ASN A 71 -14.93 -16.80 1.06
CA ASN A 71 -15.73 -17.42 2.12
C ASN A 71 -15.62 -18.96 2.06
N SER A 72 -16.33 -19.67 2.97
CA SER A 72 -16.39 -21.12 3.01
C SER A 72 -16.87 -21.77 1.70
N ASP A 73 -17.65 -21.04 0.91
CA ASP A 73 -18.24 -21.52 -0.35
C ASP A 73 -17.32 -21.21 -1.57
N GLY A 74 -16.13 -20.65 -1.33
CA GLY A 74 -15.17 -20.26 -2.36
C GLY A 74 -15.57 -19.03 -3.17
N GLU A 75 -16.53 -18.23 -2.65
CA GLU A 75 -16.98 -16.98 -3.25
C GLU A 75 -16.30 -15.77 -2.59
N PHE A 76 -16.11 -14.70 -3.34
CA PHE A 76 -15.69 -13.41 -2.78
C PHE A 76 -16.92 -12.61 -2.36
N ALA A 77 -17.09 -12.45 -1.06
CA ALA A 77 -18.21 -11.71 -0.48
C ALA A 77 -17.72 -10.82 0.69
N PRO A 78 -16.89 -9.79 0.42
CA PRO A 78 -16.45 -8.89 1.48
C PRO A 78 -17.61 -8.08 2.06
N GLU A 79 -17.52 -7.76 3.36
CA GLU A 79 -18.41 -6.82 4.01
C GLU A 79 -18.14 -5.41 3.48
N ILE A 80 -19.18 -4.71 2.99
CA ILE A 80 -19.07 -3.37 2.42
C ILE A 80 -19.94 -2.39 3.18
N VAL A 81 -19.34 -1.27 3.56
CA VAL A 81 -20.04 -0.11 4.08
C VAL A 81 -19.93 1.02 3.06
N VAL A 82 -21.07 1.61 2.73
CA VAL A 82 -21.17 2.72 1.79
C VAL A 82 -21.77 3.95 2.45
N ARG A 83 -21.49 5.13 1.87
CA ARG A 83 -22.27 6.34 2.10
C ARG A 83 -23.26 6.50 0.95
N ARG A 84 -24.55 6.40 1.27
CA ARG A 84 -25.66 6.52 0.33
C ARG A 84 -26.54 7.69 0.74
N ASN A 85 -26.72 8.69 -0.13
CA ASN A 85 -27.49 9.90 0.15
C ASN A 85 -27.08 10.63 1.46
N GLY A 86 -25.78 10.59 1.79
CA GLY A 86 -25.24 11.22 3.02
C GLY A 86 -25.25 10.32 4.27
N GLU A 87 -25.98 9.20 4.25
CA GLU A 87 -26.07 8.27 5.37
C GLU A 87 -25.09 7.10 5.17
N THR A 88 -24.51 6.62 6.27
CA THR A 88 -23.64 5.44 6.27
C THR A 88 -24.52 4.18 6.37
N VAL A 89 -24.43 3.33 5.35
CA VAL A 89 -25.22 2.08 5.25
C VAL A 89 -24.24 0.89 5.21
N ASN A 90 -24.41 -0.04 6.14
CA ASN A 90 -23.73 -1.33 6.06
C ASN A 90 -24.55 -2.27 5.19
N LEU A 91 -23.98 -2.70 4.06
CA LEU A 91 -24.62 -3.62 3.12
C LEU A 91 -24.39 -5.09 3.48
N GLY A 92 -23.55 -5.35 4.49
CA GLY A 92 -23.10 -6.71 4.78
C GLY A 92 -22.23 -7.28 3.67
N ASN A 93 -22.31 -8.58 3.48
CA ASN A 93 -21.51 -9.32 2.52
C ASN A 93 -22.03 -9.10 1.09
N VAL A 94 -21.23 -8.41 0.26
CA VAL A 94 -21.55 -8.13 -1.13
C VAL A 94 -20.81 -9.12 -2.02
N LYS A 95 -21.55 -9.90 -2.83
CA LYS A 95 -20.96 -10.89 -3.75
C LYS A 95 -20.28 -10.19 -4.93
N PHE A 96 -19.06 -10.63 -5.22
CA PHE A 96 -18.29 -10.23 -6.39
C PHE A 96 -18.13 -11.40 -7.35
N GLY A 97 -18.09 -11.10 -8.64
CA GLY A 97 -17.63 -12.04 -9.64
C GLY A 97 -16.15 -12.39 -9.44
N SER A 98 -15.74 -13.56 -9.90
CA SER A 98 -14.33 -13.96 -9.89
C SER A 98 -13.90 -14.46 -11.26
N ARG A 99 -12.62 -14.29 -11.58
CA ARG A 99 -11.97 -14.88 -12.75
C ARG A 99 -10.71 -15.62 -12.29
N GLU A 100 -10.33 -16.62 -13.04
CA GLU A 100 -9.08 -17.34 -12.83
C GLU A 100 -7.94 -16.57 -13.53
N VAL A 101 -6.89 -16.28 -12.77
CA VAL A 101 -5.65 -15.63 -13.25
C VAL A 101 -4.50 -16.45 -12.67
N ASP A 102 -3.68 -17.02 -13.54
CA ASP A 102 -2.50 -17.84 -13.16
C ASP A 102 -2.82 -18.95 -12.13
N GLY A 103 -3.95 -19.65 -12.34
CA GLY A 103 -4.42 -20.72 -11.45
C GLY A 103 -4.96 -20.27 -10.09
N LYS A 104 -5.08 -18.96 -9.86
CA LYS A 104 -5.70 -18.37 -8.66
C LYS A 104 -6.97 -17.63 -9.03
N LYS A 105 -8.02 -17.75 -8.20
CA LYS A 105 -9.23 -16.94 -8.36
C LYS A 105 -8.95 -15.52 -7.88
N ALA A 106 -9.25 -14.55 -8.74
CA ALA A 106 -9.16 -13.12 -8.44
C ALA A 106 -10.55 -12.47 -8.55
N ILE A 107 -10.82 -11.49 -7.69
CA ILE A 107 -12.04 -10.68 -7.71
C ILE A 107 -12.13 -9.90 -9.04
N VAL A 108 -13.33 -9.79 -9.60
CA VAL A 108 -13.62 -8.93 -10.75
C VAL A 108 -14.28 -7.66 -10.26
N LEU A 109 -13.65 -6.52 -10.55
CA LEU A 109 -14.25 -5.21 -10.33
C LEU A 109 -15.23 -4.95 -11.49
N ASP A 110 -16.52 -4.97 -11.20
CA ASP A 110 -17.60 -4.92 -12.20
C ASP A 110 -18.37 -3.58 -12.21
N PHE A 111 -17.73 -2.52 -11.68
CA PHE A 111 -18.24 -1.15 -11.70
C PHE A 111 -17.14 -0.14 -11.99
N TYR A 112 -17.52 1.03 -12.47
CA TYR A 112 -16.68 2.20 -12.65
C TYR A 112 -16.89 3.18 -11.49
N VAL A 113 -15.84 3.90 -11.13
CA VAL A 113 -15.91 4.98 -10.14
C VAL A 113 -16.02 6.34 -10.83
N ALA A 114 -16.64 7.31 -10.15
CA ALA A 114 -16.79 8.66 -10.65
C ALA A 114 -15.42 9.38 -10.70
N PRO A 115 -15.16 10.16 -11.77
CA PRO A 115 -13.95 10.95 -11.86
C PRO A 115 -14.04 12.20 -10.97
N ILE A 116 -12.91 12.59 -10.37
CA ILE A 116 -12.69 13.85 -9.69
C ILE A 116 -11.86 14.74 -10.63
N GLN A 117 -12.35 15.93 -10.96
CA GLN A 117 -11.62 16.87 -11.82
C GLN A 117 -10.31 17.30 -11.17
N ASN A 118 -9.21 17.30 -11.97
CA ASN A 118 -7.94 17.82 -11.50
C ASN A 118 -7.99 19.36 -11.49
N ASN A 119 -8.03 19.90 -10.30
CA ASN A 119 -7.80 21.32 -10.04
C ASN A 119 -6.82 21.41 -8.84
N PHE A 120 -6.29 22.59 -8.59
CA PHE A 120 -5.28 22.81 -7.57
C PHE A 120 -5.67 22.26 -6.19
N TRP A 121 -6.90 22.47 -5.75
CA TRP A 121 -7.38 22.02 -4.45
C TRP A 121 -7.58 20.50 -4.39
N ASN A 122 -8.14 19.92 -5.46
CA ASN A 122 -8.31 18.48 -5.56
C ASN A 122 -6.96 17.78 -5.67
N LEU A 123 -5.99 18.35 -6.39
CA LEU A 123 -4.63 17.81 -6.47
C LEU A 123 -3.99 17.71 -5.07
N ILE A 124 -4.05 18.79 -4.27
CA ILE A 124 -3.52 18.78 -2.90
C ILE A 124 -4.27 17.75 -2.03
N ALA A 125 -5.60 17.73 -2.09
CA ALA A 125 -6.42 16.81 -1.32
C ALA A 125 -6.15 15.34 -1.68
N GLU A 126 -6.11 15.00 -2.98
CA GLU A 126 -5.85 13.63 -3.45
C GLU A 126 -4.39 13.22 -3.16
N THR A 127 -3.42 14.15 -3.27
CA THR A 127 -2.04 13.90 -2.83
C THR A 127 -2.00 13.54 -1.34
N GLY A 128 -2.65 14.32 -0.49
CA GLY A 128 -2.70 14.08 0.94
C GLY A 128 -3.36 12.73 1.27
N LYS A 129 -4.52 12.44 0.67
CA LYS A 129 -5.19 11.15 0.81
C LYS A 129 -4.31 10.00 0.34
N GLY A 130 -3.64 10.15 -0.81
CA GLY A 130 -2.75 9.14 -1.37
C GLY A 130 -1.57 8.80 -0.47
N VAL A 131 -0.90 9.80 0.11
CA VAL A 131 0.18 9.59 1.09
C VAL A 131 -0.35 8.86 2.32
N VAL A 132 -1.48 9.30 2.89
CA VAL A 132 -2.10 8.63 4.04
C VAL A 132 -2.47 7.19 3.70
N SER A 133 -3.06 6.93 2.53
CA SER A 133 -3.38 5.59 2.06
C SER A 133 -2.12 4.73 1.91
N THR A 134 -1.05 5.26 1.31
CA THR A 134 0.22 4.55 1.19
C THR A 134 0.81 4.19 2.57
N VAL A 135 0.82 5.13 3.52
CA VAL A 135 1.27 4.87 4.90
C VAL A 135 0.43 3.75 5.54
N ARG A 136 -0.89 3.78 5.38
CA ARG A 136 -1.80 2.75 5.91
C ARG A 136 -1.59 1.39 5.25
N LEU A 137 -1.36 1.37 3.93
CA LEU A 137 -1.03 0.15 3.19
C LEU A 137 0.25 -0.49 3.70
N VAL A 138 1.30 0.30 3.94
CA VAL A 138 2.55 -0.19 4.52
C VAL A 138 2.30 -0.82 5.90
N TRP A 139 1.55 -0.13 6.78
CA TRP A 139 1.18 -0.69 8.08
C TRP A 139 0.35 -1.96 7.98
N ALA A 140 -0.63 -2.00 7.07
CA ALA A 140 -1.47 -3.19 6.84
C ALA A 140 -0.62 -4.37 6.32
N SER A 141 0.33 -4.11 5.42
CA SER A 141 1.26 -5.11 4.90
C SER A 141 2.20 -5.65 5.97
N LEU A 142 2.77 -4.78 6.81
CA LEU A 142 3.61 -5.18 7.94
C LEU A 142 2.83 -6.02 8.96
N PHE A 143 1.60 -5.61 9.28
CA PHE A 143 0.74 -6.38 10.16
C PHE A 143 0.35 -7.72 9.55
N GLY A 144 0.04 -7.74 8.25
CA GLY A 144 -0.24 -8.95 7.49
C GLY A 144 0.94 -9.94 7.49
N LEU A 145 2.17 -9.43 7.39
CA LEU A 145 3.39 -10.23 7.49
C LEU A 145 3.57 -10.85 8.89
N ILE A 146 3.38 -10.06 9.95
CA ILE A 146 3.51 -10.52 11.35
C ILE A 146 2.44 -11.57 11.68
N THR A 147 1.23 -11.42 11.15
CA THR A 147 0.13 -12.36 11.37
C THR A 147 0.14 -13.57 10.42
N GLY A 148 1.14 -13.67 9.55
CA GLY A 148 1.28 -14.76 8.58
C GLY A 148 0.26 -14.72 7.43
N ARG A 149 -0.43 -13.60 7.25
CA ARG A 149 -1.37 -13.39 6.14
C ARG A 149 -0.64 -13.23 4.81
N PHE A 150 0.56 -12.64 4.84
CA PHE A 150 1.48 -12.53 3.72
C PHE A 150 2.72 -13.38 3.98
N GLY A 151 3.23 -14.03 2.94
CA GLY A 151 4.45 -14.82 3.02
C GLY A 151 5.71 -13.95 2.98
N PHE A 152 6.81 -14.41 3.60
CA PHE A 152 8.13 -13.77 3.43
C PHE A 152 8.56 -13.73 1.96
N ASN A 153 8.00 -14.60 1.14
CA ASN A 153 8.23 -14.64 -0.31
C ASN A 153 7.66 -13.42 -1.05
N GLU A 154 6.78 -12.65 -0.43
CA GLU A 154 6.21 -11.43 -1.00
C GLU A 154 7.07 -10.19 -0.71
N LEU A 155 8.09 -10.33 0.16
CA LEU A 155 9.04 -9.26 0.42
C LEU A 155 10.05 -9.14 -0.73
N ALA A 156 10.20 -7.94 -1.25
CA ALA A 156 11.28 -7.60 -2.16
C ALA A 156 12.44 -6.99 -1.38
N GLY A 157 13.59 -7.61 -1.47
CA GLY A 157 14.84 -7.05 -0.95
C GLY A 157 15.47 -6.04 -1.92
N PRO A 158 16.69 -5.55 -1.66
CA PRO A 158 17.36 -4.57 -2.51
C PRO A 158 17.50 -5.02 -3.97
N ILE A 159 17.72 -6.31 -4.21
CA ILE A 159 17.88 -6.87 -5.55
C ILE A 159 16.52 -6.96 -6.25
N GLY A 160 15.48 -7.42 -5.55
CA GLY A 160 14.11 -7.45 -6.05
C GLY A 160 13.59 -6.04 -6.39
N MET A 161 13.88 -5.03 -5.56
CA MET A 161 13.55 -3.63 -5.86
C MET A 161 14.22 -3.14 -7.12
N THR A 162 15.51 -3.45 -7.33
CA THR A 162 16.23 -3.05 -8.56
C THR A 162 15.59 -3.67 -9.79
N SER A 163 15.20 -4.94 -9.72
CA SER A 163 14.49 -5.66 -10.77
C SER A 163 13.12 -5.00 -11.08
N ALA A 164 12.35 -4.68 -10.05
CA ALA A 164 11.06 -4.01 -10.19
C ALA A 164 11.20 -2.62 -10.83
N ILE A 165 12.17 -1.81 -10.40
CA ILE A 165 12.47 -0.50 -11.01
C ILE A 165 12.80 -0.66 -12.50
N SER A 166 13.66 -1.63 -12.84
CA SER A 166 14.05 -1.89 -14.23
C SER A 166 12.85 -2.29 -15.10
N GLN A 167 11.96 -3.16 -14.60
CA GLN A 167 10.76 -3.58 -15.32
C GLN A 167 9.80 -2.41 -15.54
N VAL A 168 9.55 -1.61 -14.51
CA VAL A 168 8.66 -0.44 -14.57
C VAL A 168 9.23 0.63 -15.53
N ALA A 169 10.53 0.87 -15.50
CA ALA A 169 11.19 1.77 -16.44
C ALA A 169 11.10 1.26 -17.88
N SER A 170 11.35 -0.03 -18.10
CA SER A 170 11.28 -0.66 -19.42
C SER A 170 9.86 -0.61 -19.99
N ALA A 171 8.85 -0.88 -19.17
CA ALA A 171 7.45 -0.78 -19.56
C ALA A 171 7.08 0.66 -19.96
N GLY A 172 7.56 1.66 -19.23
CA GLY A 172 7.35 3.07 -19.57
C GLY A 172 8.02 3.45 -20.91
N LEU A 173 9.24 2.98 -21.16
CA LEU A 173 9.96 3.26 -22.42
C LEU A 173 9.27 2.66 -23.66
N GLN A 174 8.44 1.63 -23.50
CA GLN A 174 7.63 1.09 -24.60
C GLN A 174 6.52 2.07 -25.04
N SER A 175 6.07 2.96 -24.16
CA SER A 175 5.07 3.97 -24.44
C SER A 175 5.74 5.30 -24.81
N SER A 176 6.49 5.90 -23.89
CA SER A 176 7.26 7.13 -24.12
C SER A 176 8.35 7.30 -23.07
N PHE A 177 9.36 8.16 -23.38
CA PHE A 177 10.36 8.56 -22.39
C PHE A 177 9.72 9.27 -21.19
N GLY A 178 8.69 10.08 -21.42
CA GLY A 178 7.94 10.76 -20.35
C GLY A 178 7.28 9.75 -19.39
N ASP A 179 6.64 8.71 -19.92
CA ASP A 179 6.00 7.66 -19.12
C ASP A 179 7.04 6.89 -18.30
N ALA A 180 8.22 6.60 -18.88
CA ALA A 180 9.29 5.96 -18.15
C ALA A 180 9.75 6.80 -16.95
N VAL A 181 9.93 8.10 -17.13
CA VAL A 181 10.29 9.04 -16.06
C VAL A 181 9.22 9.05 -14.97
N MET A 182 7.94 9.17 -15.35
CA MET A 182 6.83 9.20 -14.39
C MET A 182 6.68 7.89 -13.63
N ASN A 183 6.90 6.77 -14.29
CA ASN A 183 6.92 5.45 -13.67
C ASN A 183 8.04 5.35 -12.62
N ILE A 184 9.25 5.82 -12.94
CA ILE A 184 10.37 5.85 -11.99
C ILE A 184 10.04 6.77 -10.80
N VAL A 185 9.48 7.96 -11.04
CA VAL A 185 9.07 8.88 -9.97
C VAL A 185 8.02 8.23 -9.06
N SER A 186 7.08 7.46 -9.61
CA SER A 186 6.07 6.73 -8.83
C SER A 186 6.71 5.66 -7.93
N VAL A 187 7.70 4.92 -8.44
CA VAL A 187 8.44 3.94 -7.63
C VAL A 187 9.28 4.64 -6.56
N MET A 188 9.96 5.74 -6.90
CA MET A 188 10.70 6.55 -5.92
C MET A 188 9.79 7.08 -4.81
N MET A 189 8.59 7.55 -5.14
CA MET A 189 7.59 7.98 -4.18
C MET A 189 7.23 6.84 -3.21
N MET A 190 6.90 5.66 -3.75
CA MET A 190 6.54 4.49 -2.95
C MET A 190 7.67 4.07 -2.01
N ILE A 191 8.91 3.98 -2.52
CA ILE A 191 10.10 3.64 -1.70
C ILE A 191 10.32 4.69 -0.61
N THR A 192 10.18 5.98 -0.94
CA THR A 192 10.42 7.08 0.00
C THR A 192 9.40 7.07 1.14
N VAL A 193 8.12 6.86 0.83
CA VAL A 193 7.06 6.74 1.86
C VAL A 193 7.29 5.49 2.70
N ASN A 194 7.59 4.34 2.08
CA ASN A 194 7.89 3.10 2.80
C ASN A 194 9.05 3.30 3.77
N LEU A 195 10.15 3.93 3.33
CA LEU A 195 11.31 4.23 4.16
C LEU A 195 10.93 5.16 5.32
N GLY A 196 10.06 6.14 5.08
CA GLY A 196 9.52 7.02 6.11
C GLY A 196 8.76 6.24 7.19
N VAL A 197 7.87 5.34 6.79
CA VAL A 197 7.07 4.51 7.70
C VAL A 197 7.95 3.52 8.46
N VAL A 198 8.81 2.80 7.76
CA VAL A 198 9.71 1.80 8.38
C VAL A 198 10.63 2.46 9.40
N ASN A 199 11.14 3.66 9.11
CA ASN A 199 11.98 4.41 10.06
C ASN A 199 11.24 4.86 11.31
N LEU A 200 9.90 4.91 11.31
CA LEU A 200 9.08 5.19 12.49
C LEU A 200 8.77 3.94 13.32
N LEU A 201 9.10 2.74 12.83
CA LEU A 201 8.89 1.53 13.62
C LEU A 201 9.75 1.55 14.89
N PRO A 202 9.23 1.02 16.01
CA PRO A 202 9.94 0.96 17.28
C PRO A 202 11.04 -0.11 17.28
N LEU A 203 11.86 -0.10 16.22
CA LEU A 203 12.96 -1.05 16.05
C LEU A 203 14.30 -0.39 16.38
N PRO A 204 15.20 -1.10 17.07
CA PRO A 204 16.57 -0.63 17.24
C PRO A 204 17.23 -0.34 15.89
N ALA A 205 18.16 0.60 15.84
CA ALA A 205 18.83 1.11 14.66
C ALA A 205 18.02 2.07 13.77
N LEU A 206 16.70 2.18 13.95
CA LEU A 206 15.84 3.13 13.24
C LEU A 206 15.52 4.36 14.10
N ASP A 207 15.01 5.43 13.46
CA ASP A 207 14.61 6.68 14.17
C ASP A 207 13.52 6.41 15.21
N GLY A 208 12.58 5.49 14.91
CA GLY A 208 11.53 5.07 15.84
C GLY A 208 12.07 4.41 17.10
N GLY A 209 13.16 3.66 17.02
CA GLY A 209 13.84 3.11 18.20
C GLY A 209 14.35 4.19 19.14
N ARG A 210 14.92 5.29 18.58
CA ARG A 210 15.33 6.44 19.39
C ARG A 210 14.12 7.15 20.04
N LEU A 211 13.02 7.26 19.32
CA LEU A 211 11.78 7.82 19.86
C LEU A 211 11.29 7.02 21.07
N VAL A 212 11.40 5.68 21.04
CA VAL A 212 11.07 4.83 22.19
C VAL A 212 11.93 5.16 23.40
N PHE A 213 13.24 5.34 23.23
CA PHE A 213 14.14 5.74 24.33
C PHE A 213 13.75 7.10 24.89
N LEU A 214 13.45 8.09 24.06
CA LEU A 214 12.97 9.40 24.48
C LEU A 214 11.65 9.32 25.28
N ILE A 215 10.71 8.48 24.85
CA ILE A 215 9.46 8.24 25.60
C ILE A 215 9.75 7.60 26.96
N VAL A 216 10.63 6.62 27.01
CA VAL A 216 11.05 5.97 28.27
C VAL A 216 11.72 6.97 29.21
N GLU A 217 12.58 7.85 28.72
CA GLU A 217 13.22 8.92 29.51
C GLU A 217 12.18 9.90 30.06
N LEU A 218 11.21 10.30 29.23
CA LEU A 218 10.11 11.18 29.62
C LEU A 218 9.29 10.58 30.76
N ILE A 219 8.96 9.29 30.69
CA ILE A 219 8.18 8.60 31.73
C ILE A 219 9.02 8.42 33.00
N ARG A 220 10.29 7.99 32.87
CA ARG A 220 11.17 7.77 34.01
C ARG A 220 11.72 9.05 34.63
N ARG A 221 11.63 10.18 33.90
CA ARG A 221 12.24 11.48 34.26
C ARG A 221 13.76 11.38 34.55
N LYS A 222 14.41 10.41 33.96
CA LYS A 222 15.86 10.18 34.09
C LYS A 222 16.39 9.67 32.74
N PRO A 223 17.54 10.18 32.27
CA PRO A 223 18.13 9.74 31.02
C PRO A 223 18.48 8.25 31.08
N VAL A 224 18.34 7.56 29.95
CA VAL A 224 18.86 6.22 29.75
C VAL A 224 20.39 6.32 29.57
N PRO A 225 21.21 5.53 30.26
CA PRO A 225 22.65 5.57 30.04
C PRO A 225 23.00 5.27 28.59
N ALA A 226 23.79 6.14 27.95
CA ALA A 226 24.18 6.03 26.53
C ALA A 226 24.78 4.67 26.14
N LYS A 227 25.40 3.98 27.11
CA LYS A 227 25.94 2.63 26.92
C LYS A 227 24.85 1.63 26.53
N TYR A 228 23.69 1.65 27.20
CA TYR A 228 22.58 0.70 26.90
C TYR A 228 21.91 1.04 25.58
N GLU A 229 21.67 2.33 25.31
CA GLU A 229 21.14 2.79 24.02
C GLU A 229 22.07 2.36 22.88
N GLY A 230 23.39 2.58 23.02
CA GLY A 230 24.37 2.17 22.02
C GLY A 230 24.39 0.65 21.77
N TRP A 231 24.32 -0.16 22.82
CA TRP A 231 24.27 -1.63 22.67
C TRP A 231 22.98 -2.10 21.96
N VAL A 232 21.83 -1.56 22.35
CA VAL A 232 20.53 -1.91 21.73
C VAL A 232 20.54 -1.55 20.25
N HIS A 233 21.04 -0.36 19.89
CA HIS A 233 21.16 0.05 18.49
C HIS A 233 22.16 -0.80 17.71
N ALA A 234 23.31 -1.15 18.28
CA ALA A 234 24.31 -2.00 17.62
C ALA A 234 23.77 -3.42 17.35
N ILE A 235 23.10 -4.03 18.33
CA ILE A 235 22.48 -5.35 18.15
C ILE A 235 21.37 -5.28 17.11
N GLY A 236 20.51 -4.26 17.19
CA GLY A 236 19.45 -4.05 16.21
C GLY A 236 19.99 -3.88 14.78
N MET A 237 21.09 -3.15 14.61
CA MET A 237 21.76 -3.00 13.32
C MET A 237 22.26 -4.34 12.76
N ILE A 238 22.88 -5.17 13.61
CA ILE A 238 23.36 -6.50 13.20
C ILE A 238 22.18 -7.38 12.76
N VAL A 239 21.09 -7.39 13.55
CA VAL A 239 19.87 -8.15 13.20
C VAL A 239 19.26 -7.67 11.89
N LEU A 240 19.16 -6.36 11.69
CA LEU A 240 18.64 -5.77 10.46
C LEU A 240 19.50 -6.13 9.25
N LEU A 241 20.82 -6.04 9.37
CA LEU A 241 21.74 -6.40 8.29
C LEU A 241 21.67 -7.91 7.97
N ALA A 242 21.58 -8.77 8.98
CA ALA A 242 21.40 -10.20 8.78
C ALA A 242 20.07 -10.50 8.05
N PHE A 243 18.99 -9.85 8.45
CA PHE A 243 17.69 -9.98 7.80
C PHE A 243 17.73 -9.49 6.33
N MET A 244 18.36 -8.35 6.06
CA MET A 244 18.56 -7.87 4.69
C MET A 244 19.38 -8.83 3.84
N ALA A 245 20.43 -9.44 4.42
CA ALA A 245 21.24 -10.45 3.73
C ALA A 245 20.41 -11.69 3.37
N LEU A 246 19.55 -12.16 4.28
CA LEU A 246 18.64 -13.29 4.03
C LEU A 246 17.66 -13.00 2.90
N ILE A 247 17.02 -11.81 2.90
CA ILE A 247 16.10 -11.42 1.83
C ILE A 247 16.84 -11.29 0.51
N SER A 248 18.02 -10.64 0.48
CA SER A 248 18.83 -10.51 -0.73
C SER A 248 19.25 -11.87 -1.29
N PHE A 249 19.58 -12.83 -0.43
CA PHE A 249 19.86 -14.20 -0.86
C PHE A 249 18.63 -14.88 -1.47
N SER A 250 17.45 -14.69 -0.87
CA SER A 250 16.19 -15.16 -1.43
C SER A 250 15.89 -14.54 -2.81
N ASP A 251 16.12 -13.23 -2.97
CA ASP A 251 15.95 -12.54 -4.26
C ASP A 251 16.86 -13.14 -5.34
N ILE A 252 18.14 -13.39 -5.00
CA ILE A 252 19.10 -14.02 -5.91
C ILE A 252 18.61 -15.40 -6.34
N LEU A 253 18.18 -16.24 -5.39
CA LEU A 253 17.65 -17.57 -5.71
C LEU A 253 16.46 -17.48 -6.68
N ARG A 254 15.55 -16.55 -6.48
CA ARG A 254 14.39 -16.33 -7.38
C ARG A 254 14.81 -15.94 -8.79
N LEU A 255 15.83 -15.10 -8.94
CA LEU A 255 16.38 -14.74 -10.26
C LEU A 255 16.91 -15.96 -11.01
N PHE A 256 17.52 -16.91 -10.29
CA PHE A 256 18.04 -18.16 -10.89
C PHE A 256 16.95 -19.21 -11.15
N THR A 257 15.90 -19.27 -10.33
CA THR A 257 14.81 -20.24 -10.45
C THR A 257 13.69 -19.80 -11.39
N GLY A 258 13.71 -18.53 -11.84
CA GLY A 258 12.70 -17.98 -12.75
C GLY A 258 11.33 -17.75 -12.08
N THR A 259 11.21 -17.93 -10.77
CA THR A 259 10.00 -17.57 -10.01
C THR A 259 10.00 -16.06 -9.80
N GLY A 260 9.16 -15.33 -10.56
CA GLY A 260 9.02 -13.89 -10.44
C GLY A 260 8.56 -13.46 -9.05
N LEU A 261 8.64 -12.15 -8.76
CA LEU A 261 8.07 -11.56 -7.53
C LEU A 261 6.56 -11.82 -7.52
N GLY A 262 6.09 -12.73 -6.64
CA GLY A 262 4.66 -13.03 -6.48
C GLY A 262 4.21 -14.40 -7.04
N GLY A 263 5.13 -15.31 -7.34
CA GLY A 263 4.83 -16.72 -7.67
C GLY A 263 4.68 -17.61 -6.45
#